data_ecf8f627f86ab5cb7249de823542ed4b
#
_entry.id   ecf8f627f86ab5cb7249de823542ed4b
#
_cell.length_a   1.000
_cell.length_b   1.000
_cell.length_c   1.000
_cell.angle_alpha   90.00
_cell.angle_beta   90.00
_cell.angle_gamma   90.00
#
_symmetry.space_group_name_H-M   'P 1'
#
loop_
_entity.id
_entity.type
_entity.pdbx_description
1 polymer ?
#
loop_
_entity_poly.entity_id
_entity_poly.type
_entity_poly.pdbx_seq_one_letter_code
_entity_poly.pdbx_strand_id
1 'polypeptide(L)'
;MAADILLYQPDLVPVGEDQKQHVELTHTIARRFNGIYGDVFKIPEPFIPKVGARVMSLTNPLAKMSKSENEDTGRVLLMDDASVIMKQFKRAITDSDTENCVRYDKENKPGVANLMTIYSAVTGKTFEEIEAEFAGQGYGKFKPVVGEAVVEHLRPIREESLRLMKDKAYLESVYRDGAQKASYVAEKTLRKVYKKVGFVAK
;
A
#
# COMPACT_ATOMS: atom_id res chain seq x y z
N MET A 1 -11.57 5.03 -10.64
CA MET A 1 -10.12 5.37 -10.53
C MET A 1 -9.69 6.48 -11.48
N ALA A 2 -9.77 6.37 -12.84
CA ALA A 2 -9.31 7.46 -13.72
C ALA A 2 -10.04 8.80 -13.46
N ALA A 3 -11.35 8.78 -13.32
CA ALA A 3 -12.14 9.97 -12.99
C ALA A 3 -11.74 10.56 -11.63
N ASP A 4 -11.52 9.71 -10.62
CA ASP A 4 -11.11 10.15 -9.28
C ASP A 4 -9.74 10.83 -9.31
N ILE A 5 -8.80 10.33 -10.11
CA ILE A 5 -7.49 10.94 -10.30
C ILE A 5 -7.62 12.28 -11.04
N LEU A 6 -8.28 12.29 -12.20
CA LEU A 6 -8.35 13.45 -13.06
C LEU A 6 -9.12 14.64 -12.47
N LEU A 7 -10.14 14.38 -11.64
CA LEU A 7 -10.88 15.44 -10.96
C LEU A 7 -10.00 16.28 -10.01
N TYR A 8 -8.99 15.67 -9.40
CA TYR A 8 -8.12 16.34 -8.42
C TYR A 8 -6.81 16.88 -9.00
N GLN A 9 -6.51 16.65 -10.28
CA GLN A 9 -5.35 17.20 -10.99
C GLN A 9 -4.00 16.90 -10.32
N PRO A 10 -3.70 15.69 -9.84
CA PRO A 10 -2.43 15.39 -9.23
C PRO A 10 -1.32 15.36 -10.29
N ASP A 11 -0.10 15.69 -9.87
CA ASP A 11 1.10 15.49 -10.68
C ASP A 11 1.62 14.05 -10.53
N LEU A 12 1.56 13.50 -9.30
CA LEU A 12 2.00 12.15 -8.95
C LEU A 12 0.89 11.36 -8.26
N VAL A 13 0.78 10.08 -8.59
CA VAL A 13 -0.16 9.15 -7.97
C VAL A 13 0.60 8.02 -7.31
N PRO A 14 0.72 8.00 -5.96
CA PRO A 14 1.36 6.91 -5.23
C PRO A 14 0.56 5.61 -5.40
N VAL A 15 1.18 4.59 -5.97
CA VAL A 15 0.54 3.29 -6.22
C VAL A 15 1.54 2.14 -6.04
N GLY A 16 1.01 0.94 -5.78
CA GLY A 16 1.79 -0.29 -5.91
C GLY A 16 1.98 -0.67 -7.38
N GLU A 17 2.93 -1.54 -7.66
CA GLU A 17 3.26 -2.02 -9.02
C GLU A 17 2.03 -2.59 -9.76
N ASP A 18 1.11 -3.22 -9.03
CA ASP A 18 -0.13 -3.79 -9.57
C ASP A 18 -1.13 -2.75 -10.09
N GLN A 19 -1.01 -1.47 -9.71
CA GLN A 19 -1.89 -0.39 -10.14
C GLN A 19 -1.26 0.50 -11.21
N LYS A 20 -0.02 0.25 -11.59
CA LYS A 20 0.72 1.05 -12.59
C LYS A 20 -0.05 1.18 -13.90
N GLN A 21 -0.57 0.07 -14.44
CA GLN A 21 -1.34 0.06 -15.68
C GLN A 21 -2.60 0.94 -15.63
N HIS A 22 -3.25 1.03 -14.47
CA HIS A 22 -4.43 1.89 -14.31
C HIS A 22 -4.07 3.38 -14.33
N VAL A 23 -2.89 3.75 -13.80
CA VAL A 23 -2.39 5.13 -13.89
C VAL A 23 -1.95 5.45 -15.31
N GLU A 24 -1.30 4.52 -16.01
CA GLU A 24 -0.94 4.66 -17.44
C GLU A 24 -2.17 4.83 -18.34
N LEU A 25 -3.25 4.10 -18.06
CA LEU A 25 -4.53 4.31 -18.74
C LEU A 25 -5.09 5.71 -18.45
N THR A 26 -5.01 6.17 -17.21
CA THR A 26 -5.45 7.51 -16.81
C THR A 26 -4.65 8.60 -17.53
N HIS A 27 -3.33 8.45 -17.62
CA HIS A 27 -2.44 9.30 -18.42
C HIS A 27 -2.88 9.36 -19.89
N THR A 28 -3.17 8.21 -20.51
CA THR A 28 -3.63 8.13 -21.89
C THR A 28 -4.97 8.84 -22.09
N ILE A 29 -5.92 8.68 -21.19
CA ILE A 29 -7.23 9.37 -21.21
C ILE A 29 -7.05 10.88 -21.12
N ALA A 30 -6.20 11.36 -20.19
CA ALA A 30 -5.92 12.77 -20.01
C ALA A 30 -5.30 13.41 -21.27
N ARG A 31 -4.29 12.75 -21.85
CA ARG A 31 -3.65 13.20 -23.10
C ARG A 31 -4.63 13.26 -24.26
N ARG A 32 -5.44 12.21 -24.43
CA ARG A 32 -6.44 12.17 -25.51
C ARG A 32 -7.49 13.27 -25.35
N PHE A 33 -7.98 13.49 -24.14
CA PHE A 33 -8.93 14.54 -23.85
C PHE A 33 -8.34 15.93 -24.17
N ASN A 34 -7.13 16.21 -23.67
CA ASN A 34 -6.44 17.47 -23.92
C ASN A 34 -6.18 17.71 -25.42
N GLY A 35 -5.85 16.65 -26.16
CA GLY A 35 -5.63 16.75 -27.61
C GLY A 35 -6.89 17.09 -28.40
N ILE A 36 -8.09 16.71 -27.91
CA ILE A 36 -9.37 16.98 -28.58
C ILE A 36 -9.97 18.31 -28.13
N TYR A 37 -9.95 18.60 -26.82
CA TYR A 37 -10.69 19.70 -26.20
C TYR A 37 -9.80 20.84 -25.68
N GLY A 38 -8.46 20.71 -25.83
CA GLY A 38 -7.47 21.65 -25.28
C GLY A 38 -7.13 21.33 -23.82
N ASP A 39 -6.11 21.98 -23.30
CA ASP A 39 -5.53 21.70 -21.98
C ASP A 39 -6.53 21.91 -20.83
N VAL A 40 -6.96 20.81 -20.25
CA VAL A 40 -7.85 20.76 -19.08
C VAL A 40 -7.21 19.95 -17.95
N PHE A 41 -6.70 18.75 -18.25
CA PHE A 41 -6.14 17.84 -17.27
C PHE A 41 -4.63 17.95 -17.18
N LYS A 42 -4.10 17.94 -15.96
CA LYS A 42 -2.71 17.57 -15.71
C LYS A 42 -2.52 16.11 -16.10
N ILE A 43 -1.36 15.76 -16.60
CA ILE A 43 -1.01 14.39 -16.96
C ILE A 43 -0.41 13.72 -15.72
N PRO A 44 -1.10 12.77 -15.08
CA PRO A 44 -0.61 12.16 -13.85
C PRO A 44 0.46 11.12 -14.14
N GLU A 45 1.50 11.07 -13.29
CA GLU A 45 2.54 10.05 -13.36
C GLU A 45 2.46 9.10 -12.15
N PRO A 46 2.75 7.81 -12.32
CA PRO A 46 2.78 6.88 -11.19
C PRO A 46 4.02 7.11 -10.32
N PHE A 47 3.83 7.13 -9.01
CA PHE A 47 4.91 7.09 -8.03
C PHE A 47 4.93 5.72 -7.36
N ILE A 48 5.94 4.90 -7.66
CA ILE A 48 6.10 3.56 -7.12
C ILE A 48 7.29 3.54 -6.18
N PRO A 49 7.10 3.23 -4.87
CA PRO A 49 8.19 3.12 -3.91
C PRO A 49 9.18 2.02 -4.33
N LYS A 50 10.47 2.23 -4.06
CA LYS A 50 11.52 1.23 -4.37
C LYS A 50 11.41 -0.02 -3.49
N VAL A 51 10.97 0.13 -2.24
CA VAL A 51 10.84 -0.96 -1.25
C VAL A 51 9.40 -1.03 -0.77
N GLY A 52 8.89 -2.24 -0.54
CA GLY A 52 7.52 -2.46 -0.05
C GLY A 52 6.42 -2.26 -1.10
N ALA A 53 6.78 -1.98 -2.37
CA ALA A 53 5.82 -1.75 -3.44
C ALA A 53 4.88 -2.94 -3.70
N ARG A 54 5.33 -4.15 -3.36
CA ARG A 54 4.53 -5.38 -3.48
C ARG A 54 4.82 -6.32 -2.32
N VAL A 55 3.86 -6.44 -1.40
CA VAL A 55 3.89 -7.37 -0.28
C VAL A 55 3.17 -8.66 -0.69
N MET A 56 3.80 -9.80 -0.45
CA MET A 56 3.25 -11.12 -0.77
C MET A 56 2.55 -11.73 0.45
N SER A 57 1.63 -12.68 0.21
CA SER A 57 0.96 -13.43 1.27
C SER A 57 1.96 -14.16 2.17
N LEU A 58 1.71 -14.20 3.47
CA LEU A 58 2.57 -14.90 4.44
C LEU A 58 2.49 -16.42 4.29
N THR A 59 1.36 -16.93 3.78
CA THR A 59 1.12 -18.37 3.59
C THR A 59 1.30 -18.81 2.13
N ASN A 60 1.34 -17.86 1.18
CA ASN A 60 1.65 -18.13 -0.22
C ASN A 60 2.54 -17.01 -0.79
N PRO A 61 3.86 -17.09 -0.62
CA PRO A 61 4.75 -16.00 -1.02
C PRO A 61 4.87 -15.77 -2.54
N LEU A 62 4.22 -16.58 -3.35
CA LEU A 62 4.09 -16.36 -4.80
C LEU A 62 2.82 -15.55 -5.16
N ALA A 63 1.86 -15.46 -4.25
CA ALA A 63 0.65 -14.69 -4.41
C ALA A 63 0.75 -13.34 -3.68
N LYS A 64 0.14 -12.28 -4.25
CA LYS A 64 0.06 -10.97 -3.59
C LYS A 64 -0.81 -11.07 -2.33
N MET A 65 -0.42 -10.41 -1.24
CA MET A 65 -1.28 -10.24 -0.06
C MET A 65 -2.55 -9.49 -0.44
N SER A 66 -3.70 -10.08 -0.18
CA SER A 66 -5.00 -9.54 -0.59
C SER A 66 -6.02 -9.62 0.53
N LYS A 67 -6.95 -8.64 0.60
CA LYS A 67 -8.09 -8.67 1.54
C LYS A 67 -9.10 -9.76 1.21
N SER A 68 -9.18 -10.17 -0.05
CA SER A 68 -10.10 -11.21 -0.54
C SER A 68 -9.52 -12.63 -0.47
N GLU A 69 -8.34 -12.80 0.11
CA GLU A 69 -7.77 -14.12 0.35
C GLU A 69 -8.64 -14.89 1.37
N ASN A 70 -9.01 -16.12 1.03
CA ASN A 70 -9.91 -16.94 1.86
C ASN A 70 -9.29 -17.40 3.19
N GLU A 71 -7.98 -17.26 3.35
CA GLU A 71 -7.25 -17.60 4.57
C GLU A 71 -6.82 -16.35 5.33
N ASP A 72 -7.40 -16.14 6.51
CA ASP A 72 -7.04 -15.04 7.43
C ASP A 72 -5.57 -15.05 7.88
N THR A 73 -4.84 -16.15 7.65
CA THR A 73 -3.46 -16.33 8.09
C THR A 73 -2.41 -15.78 7.12
N GLY A 74 -2.79 -15.53 5.87
CA GLY A 74 -1.89 -15.03 4.82
C GLY A 74 -1.72 -13.51 4.78
N ARG A 75 -2.55 -12.76 5.50
CA ARG A 75 -2.61 -11.29 5.49
C ARG A 75 -2.52 -10.70 6.89
N VAL A 76 -2.07 -9.45 6.98
CA VAL A 76 -2.09 -8.64 8.21
C VAL A 76 -3.04 -7.46 7.99
N LEU A 77 -3.99 -7.27 8.90
CA LEU A 77 -4.87 -6.11 8.91
C LEU A 77 -4.36 -5.06 9.90
N LEU A 78 -4.55 -3.78 9.59
CA LEU A 78 -4.13 -2.67 10.47
C LEU A 78 -4.76 -2.73 11.87
N MET A 79 -5.94 -3.33 11.97
CA MET A 79 -6.69 -3.44 13.23
C MET A 79 -6.50 -4.79 13.95
N ASP A 80 -5.66 -5.70 13.41
CA ASP A 80 -5.36 -6.97 14.05
C ASP A 80 -4.65 -6.75 15.40
N ASP A 81 -4.98 -7.59 16.38
CA ASP A 81 -4.27 -7.59 17.65
C ASP A 81 -2.82 -8.05 17.49
N ALA A 82 -1.92 -7.51 18.32
CA ALA A 82 -0.50 -7.88 18.32
C ALA A 82 -0.29 -9.40 18.36
N SER A 83 -1.07 -10.11 19.19
CA SER A 83 -1.02 -11.58 19.29
C SER A 83 -1.40 -12.29 17.99
N VAL A 84 -2.35 -11.73 17.22
CA VAL A 84 -2.76 -12.26 15.91
C VAL A 84 -1.64 -12.07 14.91
N ILE A 85 -1.10 -10.84 14.81
CA ILE A 85 0.03 -10.51 13.92
C ILE A 85 1.23 -11.43 14.22
N MET A 86 1.62 -11.56 15.49
CA MET A 86 2.73 -12.41 15.90
C MET A 86 2.51 -13.88 15.50
N LYS A 87 1.29 -14.38 15.62
CA LYS A 87 0.93 -15.75 15.21
C LYS A 87 1.03 -15.93 13.69
N GLN A 88 0.61 -14.94 12.91
CA GLN A 88 0.71 -14.94 11.45
C GLN A 88 2.18 -14.99 11.01
N PHE A 89 3.05 -14.13 11.55
CA PHE A 89 4.47 -14.14 11.24
C PHE A 89 5.18 -15.44 11.65
N LYS A 90 4.88 -16.00 12.83
CA LYS A 90 5.43 -17.30 13.25
C LYS A 90 5.08 -18.42 12.26
N ARG A 91 3.89 -18.36 11.65
CA ARG A 91 3.38 -19.35 10.68
C ARG A 91 3.75 -19.04 9.24
N ALA A 92 4.33 -17.89 8.95
CA ALA A 92 4.72 -17.50 7.60
C ALA A 92 5.60 -18.59 6.97
N ILE A 93 5.34 -18.87 5.69
CA ILE A 93 6.07 -19.89 4.94
C ILE A 93 7.47 -19.42 4.60
N THR A 94 8.46 -20.27 4.89
CA THR A 94 9.86 -20.12 4.50
C THR A 94 10.36 -21.46 3.98
N ASP A 95 11.52 -21.49 3.34
CA ASP A 95 12.20 -22.75 2.98
C ASP A 95 12.72 -23.50 4.23
N SER A 96 13.43 -24.61 3.99
CA SER A 96 13.96 -25.51 5.03
C SER A 96 15.47 -25.33 5.32
N ASP A 97 16.10 -24.25 4.81
CA ASP A 97 17.51 -23.98 5.08
C ASP A 97 17.77 -23.76 6.58
N THR A 98 18.91 -24.25 7.04
CA THR A 98 19.33 -24.14 8.46
C THR A 98 20.55 -23.26 8.66
N GLU A 99 21.40 -23.09 7.63
CA GLU A 99 22.61 -22.27 7.68
C GLU A 99 22.48 -21.04 6.76
N ASN A 100 22.85 -19.87 7.28
CA ASN A 100 22.74 -18.59 6.58
C ASN A 100 21.39 -18.42 5.84
N CYS A 101 20.34 -18.84 6.53
CA CYS A 101 19.03 -18.99 5.93
C CYS A 101 18.35 -17.65 5.63
N VAL A 102 18.70 -16.56 6.34
CA VAL A 102 18.18 -15.22 6.11
C VAL A 102 19.06 -14.52 5.08
N ARG A 103 18.70 -14.66 3.81
CA ARG A 103 19.31 -13.96 2.67
C ARG A 103 18.25 -13.60 1.63
N TYR A 104 18.47 -12.50 0.92
CA TYR A 104 17.51 -12.00 -0.04
C TYR A 104 17.64 -12.70 -1.39
N ASP A 105 16.73 -13.61 -1.68
CA ASP A 105 16.67 -14.36 -2.93
C ASP A 105 15.19 -14.58 -3.30
N LYS A 106 14.70 -13.80 -4.26
CA LYS A 106 13.30 -13.89 -4.68
C LYS A 106 12.95 -15.18 -5.40
N GLU A 107 13.91 -15.78 -6.11
CA GLU A 107 13.68 -16.97 -6.93
C GLU A 107 13.65 -18.23 -6.08
N ASN A 108 14.67 -18.39 -5.22
CA ASN A 108 14.84 -19.61 -4.44
C ASN A 108 14.26 -19.53 -3.03
N LYS A 109 14.09 -18.31 -2.50
CA LYS A 109 13.60 -18.04 -1.12
C LYS A 109 12.47 -17.01 -1.08
N PRO A 110 11.39 -17.18 -1.87
CA PRO A 110 10.36 -16.14 -1.97
C PRO A 110 9.72 -15.77 -0.63
N GLY A 111 9.55 -16.73 0.29
CA GLY A 111 9.01 -16.48 1.62
C GLY A 111 9.94 -15.62 2.49
N VAL A 112 11.23 -15.92 2.49
CA VAL A 112 12.24 -15.13 3.22
C VAL A 112 12.38 -13.75 2.62
N ALA A 113 12.47 -13.66 1.28
CA ALA A 113 12.55 -12.39 0.56
C ALA A 113 11.34 -11.47 0.86
N ASN A 114 10.12 -12.05 0.97
CA ASN A 114 8.93 -11.31 1.39
C ASN A 114 9.05 -10.78 2.82
N LEU A 115 9.47 -11.62 3.77
CA LEU A 115 9.66 -11.21 5.17
C LEU A 115 10.75 -10.12 5.29
N MET A 116 11.85 -10.25 4.56
CA MET A 116 12.90 -9.22 4.52
C MET A 116 12.40 -7.91 3.89
N THR A 117 11.58 -7.98 2.85
CA THR A 117 10.95 -6.81 2.23
C THR A 117 10.04 -6.09 3.23
N ILE A 118 9.22 -6.83 3.98
CA ILE A 118 8.37 -6.26 5.03
C ILE A 118 9.22 -5.63 6.13
N TYR A 119 10.24 -6.33 6.61
CA TYR A 119 11.12 -5.85 7.68
C TYR A 119 11.88 -4.59 7.27
N SER A 120 12.42 -4.56 6.04
CA SER A 120 13.06 -3.38 5.46
C SER A 120 12.08 -2.19 5.40
N ALA A 121 10.84 -2.43 4.94
CA ALA A 121 9.84 -1.37 4.81
C ALA A 121 9.45 -0.72 6.15
N VAL A 122 9.39 -1.50 7.25
CA VAL A 122 8.99 -0.99 8.58
C VAL A 122 10.15 -0.46 9.41
N THR A 123 11.39 -0.91 9.15
CA THR A 123 12.59 -0.49 9.91
C THR A 123 13.48 0.49 9.16
N GLY A 124 13.37 0.57 7.83
CA GLY A 124 14.26 1.34 6.96
C GLY A 124 15.62 0.68 6.70
N LYS A 125 15.88 -0.52 7.23
CA LYS A 125 17.15 -1.27 7.02
C LYS A 125 17.27 -1.76 5.58
N THR A 126 18.49 -1.78 5.05
CA THR A 126 18.79 -2.42 3.76
C THR A 126 18.79 -3.94 3.88
N PHE A 127 18.74 -4.65 2.77
CA PHE A 127 18.78 -6.12 2.81
C PHE A 127 20.11 -6.65 3.34
N GLU A 128 21.22 -5.98 3.03
CA GLU A 128 22.56 -6.31 3.53
C GLU A 128 22.66 -6.16 5.05
N GLU A 129 22.07 -5.10 5.60
CA GLU A 129 22.00 -4.89 7.06
C GLU A 129 21.16 -5.98 7.74
N ILE A 130 20.06 -6.41 7.12
CA ILE A 130 19.20 -7.48 7.62
C ILE A 130 19.96 -8.82 7.59
N GLU A 131 20.66 -9.14 6.50
CA GLU A 131 21.47 -10.35 6.38
C GLU A 131 22.56 -10.40 7.44
N ALA A 132 23.24 -9.28 7.68
CA ALA A 132 24.28 -9.16 8.73
C ALA A 132 23.68 -9.31 10.14
N GLU A 133 22.52 -8.73 10.43
CA GLU A 133 21.83 -8.81 11.72
C GLU A 133 21.44 -10.25 12.06
N PHE A 134 21.03 -11.03 11.07
CA PHE A 134 20.56 -12.41 11.24
C PHE A 134 21.60 -13.47 10.81
N ALA A 135 22.84 -13.08 10.58
CA ALA A 135 23.91 -14.02 10.25
C ALA A 135 24.04 -15.13 11.31
N GLY A 136 24.01 -16.39 10.87
CA GLY A 136 24.06 -17.55 11.77
C GLY A 136 22.80 -17.79 12.61
N GLN A 137 21.70 -17.07 12.35
CA GLN A 137 20.44 -17.21 13.07
C GLN A 137 19.37 -17.87 12.17
N GLY A 138 18.58 -18.75 12.79
CA GLY A 138 17.50 -19.47 12.10
C GLY A 138 16.19 -18.68 12.03
N TYR A 139 15.25 -19.20 11.24
CA TYR A 139 13.91 -18.63 11.09
C TYR A 139 13.11 -18.53 12.38
N GLY A 140 13.41 -19.39 13.36
CA GLY A 140 12.79 -19.35 14.69
C GLY A 140 13.02 -18.03 15.43
N LYS A 141 14.15 -17.33 15.14
CA LYS A 141 14.44 -15.99 15.67
C LYS A 141 14.01 -14.89 14.69
N PHE A 142 14.25 -15.07 13.41
CA PHE A 142 13.94 -14.08 12.37
C PHE A 142 12.45 -13.74 12.33
N LYS A 143 11.56 -14.74 12.21
CA LYS A 143 10.11 -14.52 12.08
C LYS A 143 9.48 -13.73 13.24
N PRO A 144 9.78 -14.05 14.51
CA PRO A 144 9.27 -13.24 15.62
C PRO A 144 9.76 -11.79 15.59
N VAL A 145 11.03 -11.54 15.29
CA VAL A 145 11.58 -10.18 15.21
C VAL A 145 10.90 -9.36 14.13
N VAL A 146 10.65 -9.95 12.94
CA VAL A 146 9.88 -9.29 11.89
C VAL A 146 8.46 -8.98 12.36
N GLY A 147 7.81 -9.94 13.03
CA GLY A 147 6.47 -9.75 13.58
C GLY A 147 6.42 -8.63 14.62
N GLU A 148 7.37 -8.57 15.53
CA GLU A 148 7.49 -7.51 16.54
C GLU A 148 7.70 -6.13 15.89
N ALA A 149 8.57 -6.03 14.89
CA ALA A 149 8.79 -4.79 14.16
C ALA A 149 7.51 -4.29 13.48
N VAL A 150 6.72 -5.19 12.87
CA VAL A 150 5.43 -4.85 12.28
C VAL A 150 4.42 -4.41 13.33
N VAL A 151 4.32 -5.11 14.45
CA VAL A 151 3.44 -4.75 15.58
C VAL A 151 3.75 -3.35 16.07
N GLU A 152 5.03 -3.05 16.33
CA GLU A 152 5.46 -1.73 16.81
C GLU A 152 5.23 -0.62 15.78
N HIS A 153 5.45 -0.90 14.51
CA HIS A 153 5.19 0.05 13.43
C HIS A 153 3.70 0.38 13.29
N LEU A 154 2.82 -0.63 13.44
CA LEU A 154 1.37 -0.45 13.32
C LEU A 154 0.71 0.02 14.62
N ARG A 155 1.34 -0.16 15.78
CA ARG A 155 0.78 0.19 17.09
C ARG A 155 0.24 1.61 17.18
N PRO A 156 0.98 2.68 16.83
CA PRO A 156 0.49 4.04 16.96
C PRO A 156 -0.73 4.31 16.06
N ILE A 157 -0.76 3.70 14.86
CA ILE A 157 -1.90 3.83 13.93
C ILE A 157 -3.13 3.13 14.52
N ARG A 158 -2.96 1.93 15.05
CA ARG A 158 -4.03 1.14 15.65
C ARG A 158 -4.60 1.81 16.91
N GLU A 159 -3.75 2.26 17.81
CA GLU A 159 -4.17 2.94 19.05
C GLU A 159 -4.97 4.20 18.75
N GLU A 160 -4.47 5.03 17.82
CA GLU A 160 -5.19 6.24 17.42
C GLU A 160 -6.52 5.93 16.72
N SER A 161 -6.54 4.92 15.86
CA SER A 161 -7.78 4.48 15.21
C SER A 161 -8.83 4.02 16.24
N LEU A 162 -8.41 3.23 17.23
CA LEU A 162 -9.29 2.78 18.31
C LEU A 162 -9.79 3.94 19.18
N ARG A 163 -8.97 4.96 19.41
CA ARG A 163 -9.32 6.18 20.12
C ARG A 163 -10.39 6.95 19.34
N LEU A 164 -10.14 7.20 18.04
CA LEU A 164 -11.04 7.96 17.16
C LEU A 164 -12.37 7.24 16.93
N MET A 165 -12.38 5.92 16.80
CA MET A 165 -13.63 5.15 16.64
C MET A 165 -14.63 5.32 17.79
N LYS A 166 -14.19 5.78 18.95
CA LYS A 166 -15.07 6.08 20.10
C LYS A 166 -15.75 7.45 19.97
N ASP A 167 -15.18 8.37 19.18
CA ASP A 167 -15.69 9.72 18.97
C ASP A 167 -16.39 9.84 17.60
N LYS A 168 -17.62 9.35 17.56
CA LYS A 168 -18.45 9.36 16.34
C LYS A 168 -18.74 10.76 15.82
N ALA A 169 -18.91 11.75 16.72
CA ALA A 169 -19.19 13.12 16.33
C ALA A 169 -17.99 13.75 15.62
N TYR A 170 -16.79 13.51 16.13
CA TYR A 170 -15.56 13.93 15.49
C TYR A 170 -15.38 13.28 14.12
N LEU A 171 -15.56 11.95 14.01
CA LEU A 171 -15.47 11.25 12.74
C LEU A 171 -16.46 11.80 11.71
N GLU A 172 -17.71 12.06 12.13
CA GLU A 172 -18.73 12.65 11.26
C GLU A 172 -18.33 14.05 10.78
N SER A 173 -17.76 14.89 11.64
CA SER A 173 -17.24 16.20 11.24
C SER A 173 -16.11 16.07 10.20
N VAL A 174 -15.18 15.13 10.42
CA VAL A 174 -14.05 14.91 9.53
C VAL A 174 -14.49 14.53 8.11
N TYR A 175 -15.47 13.57 7.98
CA TYR A 175 -15.89 13.26 6.61
C TYR A 175 -16.81 14.32 5.99
N ARG A 176 -17.59 15.09 6.75
CA ARG A 176 -18.35 16.20 6.19
C ARG A 176 -17.45 17.30 5.67
N ASP A 177 -16.46 17.72 6.46
CA ASP A 177 -15.47 18.71 6.06
C ASP A 177 -14.61 18.21 4.87
N GLY A 178 -14.18 16.95 4.94
CA GLY A 178 -13.44 16.30 3.88
C GLY A 178 -14.22 16.23 2.55
N ALA A 179 -15.49 15.82 2.62
CA ALA A 179 -16.37 15.77 1.46
C ALA A 179 -16.58 17.16 0.85
N GLN A 180 -16.78 18.19 1.66
CA GLN A 180 -16.95 19.55 1.19
C GLN A 180 -15.67 20.07 0.46
N LYS A 181 -14.50 19.84 1.05
CA LYS A 181 -13.20 20.20 0.43
C LYS A 181 -12.97 19.46 -0.88
N ALA A 182 -13.23 18.15 -0.89
CA ALA A 182 -13.10 17.32 -2.07
C ALA A 182 -14.06 17.75 -3.18
N SER A 183 -15.34 17.98 -2.87
CA SER A 183 -16.34 18.46 -3.81
C SER A 183 -15.93 19.78 -4.45
N TYR A 184 -15.43 20.72 -3.66
CA TYR A 184 -14.98 22.03 -4.18
C TYR A 184 -13.92 21.89 -5.28
N VAL A 185 -12.90 21.03 -5.04
CA VAL A 185 -11.82 20.78 -6.02
C VAL A 185 -12.35 20.05 -7.24
N ALA A 186 -13.13 18.99 -7.04
CA ALA A 186 -13.69 18.17 -8.10
C ALA A 186 -14.62 18.97 -9.03
N GLU A 187 -15.52 19.77 -8.48
CA GLU A 187 -16.44 20.61 -9.24
C GLU A 187 -15.72 21.65 -10.08
N LYS A 188 -14.63 22.24 -9.56
CA LYS A 188 -13.83 23.20 -10.33
C LYS A 188 -13.27 22.56 -11.61
N THR A 189 -12.80 21.33 -11.54
CA THR A 189 -12.32 20.58 -12.70
C THR A 189 -13.48 20.17 -13.61
N LEU A 190 -14.56 19.64 -13.03
CA LEU A 190 -15.72 19.16 -13.77
C LEU A 190 -16.39 20.29 -14.59
N ARG A 191 -16.51 21.49 -14.03
CA ARG A 191 -17.03 22.67 -14.75
C ARG A 191 -16.18 23.03 -15.98
N LYS A 192 -14.83 22.92 -15.87
CA LYS A 192 -13.96 23.11 -17.04
C LYS A 192 -14.21 22.06 -18.12
N VAL A 193 -14.35 20.79 -17.72
CA VAL A 193 -14.66 19.68 -18.63
C VAL A 193 -15.98 19.94 -19.34
N TYR A 194 -17.05 20.23 -18.61
CA TYR A 194 -18.38 20.50 -19.17
C TYR A 194 -18.37 21.64 -20.19
N LYS A 195 -17.70 22.76 -19.84
CA LYS A 195 -17.53 23.89 -20.72
C LYS A 195 -16.81 23.51 -22.02
N LYS A 196 -15.78 22.70 -21.96
CA LYS A 196 -14.97 22.29 -23.14
C LYS A 196 -15.70 21.28 -24.02
N VAL A 197 -16.46 20.37 -23.42
CA VAL A 197 -17.26 19.37 -24.16
C VAL A 197 -18.56 19.94 -24.70
N GLY A 198 -19.00 21.10 -24.21
CA GLY A 198 -20.24 21.74 -24.63
C GLY A 198 -21.48 21.25 -23.86
N PHE A 199 -21.31 20.65 -22.68
CA PHE A 199 -22.44 20.31 -21.83
C PHE A 199 -22.97 21.53 -21.09
N VAL A 200 -24.31 21.57 -20.92
CA VAL A 200 -24.95 22.60 -20.11
C VAL A 200 -24.58 22.37 -18.64
N ALA A 201 -23.99 23.39 -17.99
CA ALA A 201 -23.74 23.35 -16.58
C ALA A 201 -25.08 23.27 -15.82
N LYS A 202 -25.15 22.34 -14.84
CA LYS A 202 -26.27 22.30 -13.88
C LYS A 202 -26.11 23.37 -12.84
#